data_01b4c91b27f6d30165bad8eaaf9027b2
#
_entry.id   01b4c91b27f6d30165bad8eaaf9027b2
#
_cell.length_a   1.000
_cell.length_b   1.000
_cell.length_c   1.000
_cell.angle_alpha   90.00
_cell.angle_beta   90.00
_cell.angle_gamma   90.00
#
_symmetry.space_group_name_H-M   'P 1'
#
loop_
_entity.id
_entity.type
_entity.pdbx_description
1 polymer ?
#
loop_
_entity_poly.entity_id
_entity_poly.type
_entity_poly.pdbx_seq_one_letter_code
_entity_poly.pdbx_strand_id
1 'polypeptide(L)'
;ATADGTGSWSSPDLAFPHAFTVVKNANITVNSNTAATDISTNTPMLNIPQTLTAWTVSAPNKSKLEADNAKQCYLEITCKIRQSGVYLLGSASEYKTIYVPFGDTWVAGKRHIYTLIFGGGYNDQGEAVLNPIQFDAETTGWVDANSNVNVKP
;
A
#
# COMPACT_ATOMS: atom_id res chain seq x y z
N ALA A 1 -17.57 -8.07 20.75
CA ALA A 1 -16.48 -8.11 21.73
C ALA A 1 -16.97 -8.84 22.97
N THR A 2 -16.17 -9.74 23.51
CA THR A 2 -16.45 -10.41 24.77
C THR A 2 -15.96 -9.59 25.94
N ALA A 3 -16.46 -9.86 27.16
CA ALA A 3 -16.12 -9.08 28.36
C ALA A 3 -14.63 -9.14 28.75
N ASP A 4 -13.90 -10.12 28.25
CA ASP A 4 -12.44 -10.30 28.41
C ASP A 4 -11.61 -9.56 27.35
N GLY A 5 -12.25 -8.77 26.49
CA GLY A 5 -11.58 -8.03 25.42
C GLY A 5 -11.23 -8.89 24.20
N THR A 6 -11.56 -10.17 24.20
CA THR A 6 -11.42 -11.00 23.02
C THR A 6 -12.61 -10.79 22.08
N GLY A 7 -12.37 -10.71 20.81
CA GLY A 7 -13.39 -10.56 19.78
C GLY A 7 -13.08 -11.48 18.62
N SER A 8 -14.07 -12.16 18.10
CA SER A 8 -13.98 -12.79 16.79
C SER A 8 -14.61 -11.87 15.76
N TRP A 9 -13.91 -11.67 14.67
CA TRP A 9 -14.44 -10.95 13.51
C TRP A 9 -14.92 -11.99 12.51
N SER A 10 -16.22 -12.09 12.32
CA SER A 10 -16.74 -12.77 11.15
C SER A 10 -16.93 -11.72 10.06
N SER A 11 -16.24 -11.86 8.96
CA SER A 11 -16.56 -11.08 7.78
C SER A 11 -17.93 -11.58 7.29
N PRO A 12 -19.00 -10.76 7.32
CA PRO A 12 -20.14 -11.05 6.49
C PRO A 12 -19.64 -11.12 5.06
N ASP A 13 -20.30 -11.86 4.22
CA ASP A 13 -19.94 -12.06 2.82
C ASP A 13 -19.88 -10.69 2.10
N LEU A 14 -18.73 -10.05 2.23
CA LEU A 14 -18.48 -8.74 1.67
C LEU A 14 -18.14 -8.96 0.20
N ALA A 15 -18.90 -8.30 -0.67
CA ALA A 15 -18.60 -8.33 -2.10
C ALA A 15 -17.15 -7.86 -2.31
N PHE A 16 -16.35 -8.70 -2.92
CA PHE A 16 -14.98 -8.36 -3.30
C PHE A 16 -14.99 -7.68 -4.68
N PRO A 17 -14.14 -6.69 -4.97
CA PRO A 17 -13.06 -6.18 -4.12
C PRO A 17 -13.49 -5.10 -3.13
N HIS A 18 -12.81 -5.04 -1.99
CA HIS A 18 -12.90 -3.93 -1.04
C HIS A 18 -11.71 -3.01 -1.22
N ALA A 19 -11.99 -1.73 -1.42
CA ALA A 19 -10.96 -0.70 -1.51
C ALA A 19 -10.99 0.19 -0.26
N PHE A 20 -9.82 0.40 0.33
CA PHE A 20 -9.57 1.45 1.30
C PHE A 20 -8.80 2.55 0.60
N THR A 21 -9.32 3.77 0.62
CA THR A 21 -8.74 4.86 -0.14
C THR A 21 -8.12 5.90 0.78
N VAL A 22 -6.86 6.23 0.52
CA VAL A 22 -6.20 7.41 1.08
C VAL A 22 -5.94 8.38 -0.08
N VAL A 23 -6.47 9.58 0.02
CA VAL A 23 -6.28 10.60 -1.00
C VAL A 23 -5.29 11.63 -0.50
N LYS A 24 -4.27 11.90 -1.31
CA LYS A 24 -3.36 13.02 -1.11
C LYS A 24 -3.21 13.81 -2.39
N ASN A 25 -3.79 15.00 -2.41
CA ASN A 25 -3.70 15.93 -3.53
C ASN A 25 -2.57 16.94 -3.28
N ALA A 26 -1.33 16.50 -3.28
CA ALA A 26 -0.18 17.37 -3.07
C ALA A 26 1.05 16.89 -3.82
N ASN A 27 1.91 17.84 -4.20
CA ASN A 27 3.24 17.51 -4.66
C ASN A 27 4.09 17.07 -3.46
N ILE A 28 4.63 15.87 -3.54
CA ILE A 28 5.54 15.33 -2.54
C ILE A 28 6.90 15.25 -3.17
N THR A 29 7.89 15.89 -2.55
CA THR A 29 9.29 15.70 -2.93
C THR A 29 9.83 14.53 -2.11
N VAL A 30 10.22 13.47 -2.79
CA VAL A 30 10.88 12.31 -2.19
C VAL A 30 12.37 12.47 -2.42
N ASN A 31 13.13 12.55 -1.35
CA ASN A 31 14.59 12.61 -1.42
C ASN A 31 15.15 11.19 -1.32
N SER A 32 15.98 10.83 -2.27
CA SER A 32 16.42 9.45 -2.54
C SER A 32 17.29 8.79 -1.46
N ASN A 33 17.68 9.46 -0.39
CA ASN A 33 18.81 8.95 0.40
C ASN A 33 18.73 9.02 1.91
N THR A 34 17.66 9.48 2.56
CA THR A 34 17.82 9.70 4.01
C THR A 34 16.62 9.38 4.89
N ALA A 35 15.41 9.62 4.48
CA ALA A 35 14.25 9.33 5.31
C ALA A 35 13.01 9.16 4.45
N ALA A 36 12.15 8.20 4.80
CA ALA A 36 10.85 8.06 4.19
C ALA A 36 10.02 9.33 4.43
N THR A 37 9.35 9.82 3.39
CA THR A 37 8.43 10.95 3.49
C THR A 37 7.04 10.41 3.82
N ASP A 38 6.44 10.88 4.92
CA ASP A 38 5.07 10.50 5.27
C ASP A 38 4.08 11.03 4.21
N ILE A 39 3.47 10.11 3.49
CA ILE A 39 2.43 10.41 2.53
C ILE A 39 1.02 10.33 3.12
N SER A 40 0.86 9.74 4.31
CA SER A 40 -0.43 9.59 4.99
C SER A 40 -0.89 10.85 5.71
N THR A 41 0.00 11.84 5.87
CA THR A 41 -0.25 13.06 6.66
C THR A 41 -0.68 12.80 8.10
N ASN A 42 -0.08 11.80 8.72
CA ASN A 42 -0.43 11.34 10.08
C ASN A 42 -1.90 10.90 10.24
N THR A 43 -2.56 10.55 9.17
CA THR A 43 -3.93 10.01 9.23
C THR A 43 -3.86 8.50 9.02
N PRO A 44 -3.82 7.70 10.11
CA PRO A 44 -3.79 6.25 9.99
C PRO A 44 -5.13 5.73 9.47
N MET A 45 -5.09 4.72 8.60
CA MET A 45 -6.28 3.93 8.28
C MET A 45 -6.55 2.93 9.40
N LEU A 46 -7.81 2.83 9.81
CA LEU A 46 -8.25 1.77 10.71
C LEU A 46 -8.68 0.58 9.88
N ASN A 47 -8.01 -0.53 10.06
CA ASN A 47 -8.28 -1.77 9.34
C ASN A 47 -8.68 -2.88 10.31
N ILE A 48 -9.46 -3.83 9.80
CA ILE A 48 -9.83 -5.04 10.54
C ILE A 48 -8.63 -6.00 10.50
N PRO A 49 -8.26 -6.63 11.64
CA PRO A 49 -7.22 -7.66 11.67
C PRO A 49 -7.54 -8.79 10.69
N GLN A 50 -6.61 -9.06 9.79
CA GLN A 50 -6.76 -10.07 8.74
C GLN A 50 -5.43 -10.38 8.08
N THR A 51 -5.38 -11.49 7.35
CA THR A 51 -4.24 -11.82 6.48
C THR A 51 -4.60 -11.46 5.05
N LEU A 52 -3.73 -10.68 4.42
CA LEU A 52 -3.82 -10.27 3.03
C LEU A 52 -2.86 -11.10 2.20
N THR A 53 -3.37 -11.74 1.15
CA THR A 53 -2.56 -12.49 0.19
C THR A 53 -2.12 -11.57 -0.93
N ALA A 54 -0.82 -11.40 -1.12
CA ALA A 54 -0.29 -10.55 -2.18
C ALA A 54 -0.68 -11.06 -3.58
N TRP A 55 -0.91 -10.14 -4.50
CA TRP A 55 -1.07 -10.46 -5.91
C TRP A 55 0.19 -11.15 -6.46
N THR A 56 0.01 -12.33 -7.03
CA THR A 56 1.07 -13.05 -7.72
C THR A 56 0.98 -12.73 -9.21
N VAL A 57 1.85 -11.86 -9.70
CA VAL A 57 1.82 -11.34 -11.08
C VAL A 57 2.37 -12.40 -12.05
N SER A 58 1.68 -13.52 -12.11
CA SER A 58 2.01 -14.64 -13.00
C SER A 58 0.75 -15.46 -13.27
N ALA A 59 0.77 -16.29 -14.31
CA ALA A 59 -0.35 -17.18 -14.58
C ALA A 59 -0.65 -18.09 -13.37
N PRO A 60 -1.93 -18.33 -13.01
CA PRO A 60 -3.13 -17.88 -13.71
C PRO A 60 -3.61 -16.46 -13.32
N ASN A 61 -2.92 -15.73 -12.47
CA ASN A 61 -3.36 -14.46 -11.89
C ASN A 61 -2.54 -13.27 -12.43
N LYS A 62 -2.23 -13.26 -13.71
CA LYS A 62 -1.33 -12.25 -14.28
C LYS A 62 -1.92 -10.85 -14.30
N SER A 63 -3.18 -10.71 -14.69
CA SER A 63 -3.87 -9.42 -14.76
C SER A 63 -4.50 -9.02 -13.42
N LYS A 64 -4.78 -7.73 -13.28
CA LYS A 64 -5.54 -7.19 -12.15
C LYS A 64 -6.90 -7.91 -11.98
N LEU A 65 -7.61 -8.14 -13.07
CA LEU A 65 -8.91 -8.80 -13.02
C LEU A 65 -8.80 -10.23 -12.48
N GLU A 66 -7.76 -10.96 -12.87
CA GLU A 66 -7.50 -12.30 -12.36
C GLU A 66 -7.11 -12.27 -10.89
N ALA A 67 -6.33 -11.28 -10.46
CA ALA A 67 -6.00 -11.06 -9.05
C ALA A 67 -7.26 -10.78 -8.21
N ASP A 68 -8.15 -9.92 -8.71
CA ASP A 68 -9.44 -9.62 -8.06
C ASP A 68 -10.28 -10.89 -7.90
N ASN A 69 -10.39 -11.69 -8.94
CA ASN A 69 -11.11 -12.97 -8.91
C ASN A 69 -10.50 -13.98 -7.93
N ALA A 70 -9.18 -13.95 -7.80
CA ALA A 70 -8.42 -14.78 -6.85
C ALA A 70 -8.38 -14.20 -5.43
N LYS A 71 -9.02 -13.05 -5.19
CA LYS A 71 -9.00 -12.31 -3.91
C LYS A 71 -7.60 -11.97 -3.43
N GLN A 72 -6.70 -11.66 -4.36
CA GLN A 72 -5.35 -11.21 -4.09
C GLN A 72 -5.30 -9.70 -3.92
N CYS A 73 -4.36 -9.23 -3.10
CA CYS A 73 -4.28 -7.84 -2.68
C CYS A 73 -3.13 -7.09 -3.35
N TYR A 74 -3.36 -5.82 -3.63
CA TYR A 74 -2.38 -4.90 -4.20
C TYR A 74 -2.68 -3.47 -3.73
N LEU A 75 -1.70 -2.60 -3.85
CA LEU A 75 -1.89 -1.16 -3.75
C LEU A 75 -2.12 -0.60 -5.16
N GLU A 76 -3.17 0.19 -5.30
CA GLU A 76 -3.43 0.97 -6.50
C GLU A 76 -2.97 2.41 -6.24
N ILE A 77 -2.00 2.89 -7.02
CA ILE A 77 -1.38 4.18 -6.85
C ILE A 77 -1.54 4.99 -8.13
N THR A 78 -2.35 6.03 -8.07
CA THR A 78 -2.52 6.97 -9.18
C THR A 78 -1.65 8.19 -8.94
N CYS A 79 -0.60 8.33 -9.73
CA CYS A 79 0.38 9.39 -9.55
C CYS A 79 1.04 9.83 -10.84
N LYS A 80 1.87 10.89 -10.71
CA LYS A 80 2.88 11.29 -11.69
C LYS A 80 4.23 11.25 -10.99
N ILE A 81 5.22 10.69 -11.64
CA ILE A 81 6.59 10.67 -11.11
C ILE A 81 7.46 11.50 -12.03
N ARG A 82 8.16 12.45 -11.45
CA ARG A 82 9.07 13.35 -12.19
C ARG A 82 10.43 13.39 -11.49
N GLN A 83 11.48 13.26 -12.28
CA GLN A 83 12.85 13.39 -11.81
C GLN A 83 13.59 14.36 -12.72
N SER A 84 14.29 15.33 -12.14
CA SER A 84 15.08 16.33 -12.88
C SER A 84 14.31 17.00 -14.03
N GLY A 85 13.00 17.27 -13.82
CA GLY A 85 12.15 17.93 -14.80
C GLY A 85 11.49 16.97 -15.83
N VAL A 86 11.91 15.72 -15.91
CA VAL A 86 11.38 14.74 -16.86
C VAL A 86 10.36 13.84 -16.15
N TYR A 87 9.25 13.54 -16.82
CA TYR A 87 8.25 12.59 -16.31
C TYR A 87 8.72 11.16 -16.57
N LEU A 88 8.86 10.39 -15.50
CA LEU A 88 9.11 8.95 -15.55
C LEU A 88 7.80 8.17 -15.61
N LEU A 89 6.73 8.74 -15.05
CA LEU A 89 5.38 8.19 -15.09
C LEU A 89 4.37 9.33 -15.24
N GLY A 90 3.40 9.15 -16.12
CA GLY A 90 2.42 10.18 -16.44
C GLY A 90 2.99 11.33 -17.29
N SER A 91 2.30 12.46 -17.27
CA SER A 91 2.70 13.68 -17.99
C SER A 91 2.25 14.93 -17.22
N ALA A 92 2.49 16.11 -17.77
CA ALA A 92 1.99 17.36 -17.18
C ALA A 92 0.45 17.36 -16.99
N SER A 93 -0.28 16.75 -17.92
CA SER A 93 -1.73 16.70 -17.93
C SER A 93 -2.34 15.38 -17.52
N GLU A 94 -1.54 14.30 -17.41
CA GLU A 94 -2.08 12.95 -17.21
C GLU A 94 -1.42 12.23 -16.03
N TYR A 95 -2.26 11.69 -15.16
CA TYR A 95 -1.86 10.71 -14.13
C TYR A 95 -1.85 9.31 -14.73
N LYS A 96 -1.01 8.45 -14.19
CA LYS A 96 -1.00 7.02 -14.48
C LYS A 96 -1.23 6.23 -13.21
N THR A 97 -1.89 5.11 -13.35
CA THR A 97 -2.09 4.16 -12.26
C THR A 97 -1.10 3.03 -12.37
N ILE A 98 -0.46 2.71 -11.25
CA ILE A 98 0.38 1.53 -11.08
C ILE A 98 -0.19 0.66 -9.98
N TYR A 99 -0.02 -0.63 -10.12
CA TYR A 99 -0.43 -1.64 -9.16
C TYR A 99 0.80 -2.29 -8.55
N VAL A 100 0.82 -2.40 -7.23
CA VAL A 100 1.94 -2.98 -6.49
C VAL A 100 1.41 -4.12 -5.65
N PRO A 101 1.85 -5.36 -5.87
CA PRO A 101 1.46 -6.49 -5.04
C PRO A 101 1.66 -6.18 -3.56
N PHE A 102 0.66 -6.47 -2.74
CA PHE A 102 0.68 -6.16 -1.33
C PHE A 102 0.09 -7.30 -0.50
N GLY A 103 0.86 -7.81 0.45
CA GLY A 103 0.40 -8.83 1.38
C GLY A 103 1.02 -8.62 2.76
N ASP A 104 0.21 -8.82 3.78
CA ASP A 104 0.63 -8.72 5.18
C ASP A 104 -0.39 -9.42 6.09
N THR A 105 -0.04 -9.62 7.34
CA THR A 105 -0.97 -10.05 8.39
C THR A 105 -1.20 -8.92 9.37
N TRP A 106 -2.36 -8.29 9.29
CA TRP A 106 -2.74 -7.24 10.21
C TRP A 106 -3.20 -7.81 11.54
N VAL A 107 -2.52 -7.42 12.61
CA VAL A 107 -2.75 -7.91 13.97
C VAL A 107 -3.44 -6.83 14.80
N ALA A 108 -4.41 -7.23 15.61
CA ALA A 108 -5.12 -6.31 16.51
C ALA A 108 -4.14 -5.59 17.46
N GLY A 109 -4.38 -4.29 17.69
CA GLY A 109 -3.56 -3.47 18.57
C GLY A 109 -2.15 -3.18 18.05
N LYS A 110 -1.89 -3.38 16.75
CA LYS A 110 -0.62 -3.05 16.10
C LYS A 110 -0.82 -1.93 15.09
N ARG A 111 0.20 -1.09 14.96
CA ARG A 111 0.35 -0.13 13.89
C ARG A 111 1.29 -0.72 12.84
N HIS A 112 0.84 -0.80 11.60
CA HIS A 112 1.63 -1.22 10.46
C HIS A 112 2.06 0.03 9.68
N ILE A 113 3.35 0.16 9.43
CA ILE A 113 3.95 1.26 8.66
C ILE A 113 4.59 0.65 7.42
N TYR A 114 4.20 1.13 6.26
CA TYR A 114 4.70 0.64 4.97
C TYR A 114 5.52 1.74 4.31
N THR A 115 6.72 1.37 3.88
CA THR A 115 7.57 2.25 3.09
C THR A 115 7.48 1.86 1.63
N LEU A 116 7.05 2.80 0.79
CA LEU A 116 6.99 2.66 -0.65
C LEU A 116 8.31 3.15 -1.25
N ILE A 117 9.01 2.25 -1.94
CA ILE A 117 10.21 2.59 -2.71
C ILE A 117 9.81 2.67 -4.17
N PHE A 118 9.76 3.88 -4.73
CA PHE A 118 9.37 4.07 -6.12
C PHE A 118 10.48 3.64 -7.07
N GLY A 119 10.20 2.71 -7.94
CA GLY A 119 11.11 2.18 -8.96
C GLY A 119 10.48 1.11 -9.82
N GLY A 120 9.20 0.78 -9.61
CA GLY A 120 8.50 -0.25 -10.37
C GLY A 120 7.02 -0.32 -10.04
N GLY A 121 6.38 -1.32 -10.57
CA GLY A 121 4.94 -1.57 -10.46
C GLY A 121 4.45 -2.18 -11.76
N TYR A 122 3.20 -2.57 -11.76
CA TYR A 122 2.57 -3.23 -12.88
C TYR A 122 1.41 -2.40 -13.40
N ASN A 123 1.09 -2.55 -14.69
CA ASN A 123 -0.19 -2.10 -15.22
C ASN A 123 -1.30 -3.13 -14.91
N ASP A 124 -2.51 -2.86 -15.34
CA ASP A 124 -3.67 -3.74 -15.14
C ASP A 124 -3.56 -5.11 -15.84
N GLN A 125 -2.63 -5.24 -16.81
CA GLN A 125 -2.32 -6.49 -17.50
C GLN A 125 -1.19 -7.29 -16.82
N GLY A 126 -0.64 -6.78 -15.70
CA GLY A 126 0.49 -7.38 -15.00
C GLY A 126 1.82 -7.23 -15.76
N GLU A 127 1.96 -6.19 -16.56
CA GLU A 127 3.21 -5.85 -17.23
C GLU A 127 3.96 -4.81 -16.40
N ALA A 128 5.26 -5.00 -16.22
CA ALA A 128 6.09 -4.06 -15.47
C ALA A 128 6.14 -2.69 -16.17
N VAL A 129 5.80 -1.65 -15.42
CA VAL A 129 5.78 -0.26 -15.92
C VAL A 129 7.12 0.43 -15.69
N LEU A 130 7.78 0.11 -14.60
CA LEU A 130 9.11 0.58 -14.21
C LEU A 130 9.87 -0.58 -13.54
N ASN A 131 11.13 -0.43 -13.19
CA ASN A 131 11.86 -1.45 -12.41
C ASN A 131 11.26 -1.64 -10.99
N PRO A 132 11.35 -2.83 -10.39
CA PRO A 132 10.49 -3.24 -9.28
C PRO A 132 10.51 -2.29 -8.07
N ILE A 133 9.33 -1.94 -7.58
CA ILE A 133 9.13 -1.31 -6.27
C ILE A 133 9.36 -2.37 -5.20
N GLN A 134 10.24 -2.08 -4.25
CA GLN A 134 10.42 -2.91 -3.07
C GLN A 134 9.59 -2.35 -1.91
N PHE A 135 9.02 -3.24 -1.13
CA PHE A 135 8.36 -2.92 0.13
C PHE A 135 9.28 -3.24 1.29
N ASP A 136 9.36 -2.30 2.21
CA ASP A 136 9.81 -2.56 3.56
C ASP A 136 8.65 -2.29 4.52
N ALA A 137 8.34 -3.27 5.37
CA ALA A 137 7.24 -3.19 6.32
C ALA A 137 7.77 -3.28 7.76
N GLU A 138 7.44 -2.28 8.56
CA GLU A 138 7.73 -2.30 9.99
C GLU A 138 6.43 -2.40 10.78
N THR A 139 6.38 -3.34 11.73
CA THR A 139 5.26 -3.49 12.65
C THR A 139 5.68 -3.02 14.03
N THR A 140 5.05 -1.96 14.54
CA THR A 140 5.31 -1.46 15.88
C THR A 140 4.11 -1.70 16.80
N GLY A 141 4.37 -1.92 18.10
CA GLY A 141 3.32 -1.91 19.10
C GLY A 141 2.63 -0.55 19.12
N TRP A 142 1.33 -0.53 19.37
CA TRP A 142 0.62 0.72 19.58
C TRP A 142 1.19 1.41 20.83
N VAL A 143 1.91 2.50 20.64
CA VAL A 143 2.44 3.34 21.72
C VAL A 143 1.68 4.66 21.68
N ASP A 144 1.30 5.17 22.83
CA ASP A 144 0.60 6.45 22.95
C ASP A 144 1.30 7.58 22.20
N ALA A 145 0.51 8.56 21.76
CA ALA A 145 0.83 9.62 20.80
C ALA A 145 2.05 10.51 21.08
N ASN A 146 2.84 10.22 22.12
CA ASN A 146 4.02 10.98 22.51
C ASN A 146 5.36 10.31 22.21
N SER A 147 5.39 9.20 21.48
CA SER A 147 6.64 8.54 21.13
C SER A 147 7.14 9.03 19.78
N ASN A 148 8.29 9.64 19.75
CA ASN A 148 9.00 9.96 18.53
C ASN A 148 9.29 8.66 17.78
N VAL A 149 8.62 8.46 16.65
CA VAL A 149 8.90 7.34 15.77
C VAL A 149 10.19 7.66 15.01
N ASN A 150 11.30 7.12 15.46
CA ASN A 150 12.53 7.11 14.69
C ASN A 150 12.36 6.13 13.53
N VAL A 151 12.16 6.66 12.34
CA VAL A 151 12.25 5.87 11.10
C VAL A 151 13.74 5.55 10.90
N LYS A 152 14.15 4.32 11.15
CA LYS A 152 15.52 3.90 10.85
C LYS A 152 15.75 3.84 9.34
N PRO A 153 16.96 4.21 8.88
CA PRO A 153 17.35 4.12 7.49
C PRO A 153 17.40 2.70 6.96
#